data_ac3e3c0f0a27581e9219ea9574b2bfc1
#
_entry.id   ac3e3c0f0a27581e9219ea9574b2bfc1
#
_cell.length_a   1.000
_cell.length_b   1.000
_cell.length_c   1.000
_cell.angle_alpha   90.00
_cell.angle_beta   90.00
_cell.angle_gamma   90.00
#
_symmetry.space_group_name_H-M   'P 1'
#
loop_
_entity.id
_entity.type
_entity.pdbx_description
1 polymer ?
#
loop_
_entity_poly.entity_id
_entity_poly.type
_entity_poly.pdbx_seq_one_letter_code
_entity_poly.pdbx_strand_id
1 'polypeptide(L)'
;MQNAETVLGVLRERGRRGLPCNQLYRQLFNPHLYLLAYGRLYSNQGAMTPGVDGQTVDGMSQAKIGRIIDAVRHERYRFRLAKRVYIPKKNGKLRPLGLPSRSDKLVSEVVRLLLEAYYEPQFSDRSHGFRPGKGCHTALREVAHTWTGTTWFIESDIAQCFDRLDHTVMLGILGEKIHDNRFLRLLRNMLQAGYLEDWEWNATLSGTPQGGVASPILSNIYLDRLDTFVETVLIPQYTRGEHRKRNPTYVEVTQALQRARSRGDRARVRQLRKQQRSLPSGDPHDPGYRRLRYARYADDQILGFTGPKAEAEQITTRLAAFLRDDLKLELSQEKTLITHARTGAARFLGYEITIQHADHRRAINGVVGLRVPTEVIKAKCAPYCKLGKPETRTRLVNNDDHTIVATYGTQYRGLVNYYLLAGDVWRLNRVRWIMQNSLLKTLACKHGSSVSKMAARYKTTITTPHGPRTCLQATVERTGRKPLTATFGGIPLKRQRNAVLTDRQPPPGIIRRTELIQRLQAGRCEMCQHLGEVEAHHVAKLAHLSKPGQPQPPWAELMTRKRRKTLIVCANCHDHIHHRQPTAIPNTE
;
A
#
# COMPACT_ATOMS: atom_id res chain seq x y z
N MET A 1 6.99 -24.41 23.80
CA MET A 1 7.57 -23.32 22.98
C MET A 1 6.89 -22.01 23.32
N GLN A 2 7.61 -20.88 23.23
CA GLN A 2 7.05 -19.56 23.51
C GLN A 2 5.97 -19.19 22.49
N ASN A 3 4.99 -18.38 22.90
CA ASN A 3 3.99 -17.83 22.00
C ASN A 3 4.67 -16.95 20.90
N ALA A 4 4.10 -16.93 19.70
CA ALA A 4 4.62 -16.13 18.59
C ALA A 4 4.78 -14.65 18.96
N GLU A 5 3.83 -14.06 19.67
CA GLU A 5 3.89 -12.64 20.09
C GLU A 5 5.05 -12.36 21.05
N THR A 6 5.35 -13.28 21.97
CA THR A 6 6.49 -13.16 22.89
C THR A 6 7.81 -13.16 22.11
N VAL A 7 7.97 -14.11 21.17
CA VAL A 7 9.18 -14.18 20.32
C VAL A 7 9.36 -12.89 19.51
N LEU A 8 8.29 -12.43 18.86
CA LEU A 8 8.33 -11.20 18.06
C LEU A 8 8.55 -9.95 18.94
N GLY A 9 8.02 -9.94 20.18
CA GLY A 9 8.26 -8.88 21.17
C GLY A 9 9.72 -8.79 21.58
N VAL A 10 10.36 -9.93 21.89
CA VAL A 10 11.79 -10.00 22.22
C VAL A 10 12.66 -9.53 21.06
N LEU A 11 12.36 -9.95 19.82
CA LEU A 11 13.09 -9.51 18.63
C LEU A 11 12.94 -8.01 18.41
N ARG A 12 11.76 -7.45 18.62
CA ARG A 12 11.52 -6.01 18.49
C ARG A 12 12.34 -5.20 19.50
N GLU A 13 12.42 -5.69 20.73
CA GLU A 13 13.23 -5.03 21.76
C GLU A 13 14.74 -5.14 21.45
N ARG A 14 15.21 -6.31 20.99
CA ARG A 14 16.60 -6.45 20.51
C ARG A 14 16.91 -5.50 19.36
N GLY A 15 16.01 -5.38 18.38
CA GLY A 15 16.14 -4.43 17.26
C GLY A 15 16.21 -2.99 17.73
N ARG A 16 15.33 -2.57 18.66
CA ARG A 16 15.37 -1.22 19.24
C ARG A 16 16.69 -0.88 19.90
N ARG A 17 17.31 -1.87 20.54
CA ARG A 17 18.61 -1.75 21.21
C ARG A 17 19.81 -1.99 20.29
N GLY A 18 19.59 -2.29 19.00
CA GLY A 18 20.63 -2.58 18.02
C GLY A 18 21.44 -3.85 18.32
N LEU A 19 20.93 -4.75 19.18
CA LEU A 19 21.64 -5.97 19.59
C LEU A 19 21.58 -7.05 18.51
N PRO A 20 22.69 -7.77 18.21
CA PRO A 20 22.73 -8.78 17.17
C PRO A 20 21.83 -9.99 17.48
N CYS A 21 21.43 -10.71 16.43
CA CYS A 21 20.63 -11.92 16.51
C CYS A 21 21.46 -13.16 16.20
N ASN A 22 21.72 -14.02 17.21
CA ASN A 22 22.60 -15.19 17.08
C ASN A 22 21.83 -16.52 16.89
N GLN A 23 20.53 -16.58 17.16
CA GLN A 23 19.73 -17.80 17.13
C GLN A 23 18.36 -17.57 16.42
N LEU A 24 18.41 -16.85 15.29
CA LEU A 24 17.18 -16.53 14.56
C LEU A 24 16.62 -17.76 13.82
N TYR A 25 17.51 -18.65 13.35
CA TYR A 25 17.11 -19.89 12.70
C TYR A 25 16.30 -20.82 13.62
N ARG A 26 16.64 -20.87 14.90
CA ARG A 26 15.92 -21.67 15.90
C ARG A 26 14.45 -21.24 16.02
N GLN A 27 14.14 -19.96 15.78
CA GLN A 27 12.76 -19.46 15.82
C GLN A 27 11.88 -20.04 14.70
N LEU A 28 12.50 -20.49 13.58
CA LEU A 28 11.79 -21.16 12.50
C LEU A 28 11.24 -22.54 12.89
N PHE A 29 11.57 -23.06 14.09
CA PHE A 29 11.02 -24.34 14.59
C PHE A 29 9.74 -24.13 15.40
N ASN A 30 9.31 -22.88 15.59
CA ASN A 30 8.15 -22.54 16.41
C ASN A 30 6.84 -22.65 15.60
N PRO A 31 5.96 -23.64 15.86
CA PRO A 31 4.72 -23.82 15.11
C PRO A 31 3.74 -22.66 15.26
N HIS A 32 3.80 -21.90 16.36
CA HIS A 32 2.93 -20.73 16.57
C HIS A 32 3.22 -19.61 15.55
N LEU A 33 4.48 -19.48 15.08
CA LEU A 33 4.83 -18.54 14.01
C LEU A 33 4.21 -18.97 12.67
N TYR A 34 4.18 -20.27 12.37
CA TYR A 34 3.54 -20.78 11.14
C TYR A 34 2.02 -20.63 11.18
N LEU A 35 1.40 -20.87 12.32
CA LEU A 35 -0.04 -20.64 12.50
C LEU A 35 -0.38 -19.15 12.32
N LEU A 36 0.42 -18.24 12.90
CA LEU A 36 0.28 -16.81 12.72
C LEU A 36 0.46 -16.42 11.22
N ALA A 37 1.49 -16.96 10.57
CA ALA A 37 1.76 -16.77 9.15
C ALA A 37 0.59 -17.26 8.29
N TYR A 38 0.07 -18.45 8.56
CA TYR A 38 -1.10 -19.00 7.87
C TYR A 38 -2.33 -18.11 8.05
N GLY A 39 -2.59 -17.65 9.27
CA GLY A 39 -3.68 -16.71 9.58
C GLY A 39 -3.59 -15.39 8.81
N ARG A 40 -2.40 -14.96 8.40
CA ARG A 40 -2.21 -13.76 7.55
C ARG A 40 -2.39 -14.05 6.06
N LEU A 41 -1.97 -15.23 5.60
CA LEU A 41 -1.95 -15.58 4.19
C LEU A 41 -3.31 -16.03 3.64
N TYR A 42 -4.13 -16.75 4.44
CA TYR A 42 -5.36 -17.35 3.93
C TYR A 42 -6.42 -16.33 3.48
N SER A 43 -6.39 -15.13 4.04
CA SER A 43 -7.36 -14.07 3.72
C SER A 43 -6.99 -13.24 2.50
N ASN A 44 -5.80 -13.43 1.92
CA ASN A 44 -5.33 -12.66 0.76
C ASN A 44 -6.12 -13.02 -0.50
N GLN A 45 -6.34 -12.04 -1.38
CA GLN A 45 -7.09 -12.27 -2.64
C GLN A 45 -6.47 -13.36 -3.52
N GLY A 46 -5.14 -13.48 -3.52
CA GLY A 46 -4.40 -14.52 -4.25
C GLY A 46 -4.22 -15.85 -3.49
N ALA A 47 -4.92 -16.05 -2.36
CA ALA A 47 -4.75 -17.25 -1.53
C ALA A 47 -5.05 -18.56 -2.31
N MET A 48 -6.05 -18.54 -3.17
CA MET A 48 -6.47 -19.66 -4.02
C MET A 48 -5.74 -19.73 -5.37
N THR A 49 -4.74 -18.86 -5.62
CA THR A 49 -3.94 -18.94 -6.84
C THR A 49 -2.87 -20.02 -6.67
N PRO A 50 -2.86 -21.08 -7.52
CA PRO A 50 -1.90 -22.16 -7.39
C PRO A 50 -0.48 -21.72 -7.74
N GLY A 51 0.49 -22.27 -7.02
CA GLY A 51 1.92 -22.19 -7.37
C GLY A 51 2.28 -23.16 -8.50
N VAL A 52 3.59 -23.41 -8.69
CA VAL A 52 4.10 -24.38 -9.67
C VAL A 52 3.61 -25.81 -9.37
N ASP A 53 3.44 -26.13 -8.08
CA ASP A 53 3.00 -27.43 -7.58
C ASP A 53 1.47 -27.62 -7.58
N GLY A 54 0.72 -26.70 -8.14
CA GLY A 54 -0.74 -26.73 -8.16
C GLY A 54 -1.39 -26.48 -6.78
N GLN A 55 -0.62 -26.39 -5.69
CA GLN A 55 -1.15 -26.22 -4.33
C GLN A 55 -1.65 -24.80 -4.10
N THR A 56 -2.77 -24.72 -3.39
CA THR A 56 -3.39 -23.46 -2.95
C THR A 56 -3.36 -23.37 -1.41
N VAL A 57 -4.12 -22.45 -0.83
CA VAL A 57 -4.30 -22.34 0.63
C VAL A 57 -5.12 -23.51 1.20
N ASP A 58 -5.77 -24.26 0.35
CA ASP A 58 -6.61 -25.41 0.67
C ASP A 58 -5.81 -26.59 1.24
N GLY A 59 -6.41 -27.37 2.12
CA GLY A 59 -5.81 -28.57 2.70
C GLY A 59 -4.64 -28.28 3.66
N MET A 60 -4.55 -27.13 4.31
CA MET A 60 -3.53 -26.85 5.33
C MET A 60 -3.90 -27.51 6.66
N SER A 61 -2.96 -28.26 7.23
CA SER A 61 -3.10 -28.94 8.51
C SER A 61 -1.90 -28.70 9.43
N GLN A 62 -2.05 -29.02 10.73
CA GLN A 62 -0.94 -28.98 11.68
C GLN A 62 0.17 -29.98 11.30
N ALA A 63 -0.19 -31.16 10.78
CA ALA A 63 0.76 -32.16 10.28
C ALA A 63 1.59 -31.62 9.10
N LYS A 64 0.97 -30.89 8.15
CA LYS A 64 1.72 -30.24 7.06
C LYS A 64 2.70 -29.20 7.60
N ILE A 65 2.28 -28.37 8.58
CA ILE A 65 3.17 -27.41 9.26
C ILE A 65 4.32 -28.17 9.94
N GLY A 66 4.02 -29.27 10.65
CA GLY A 66 5.03 -30.10 11.31
C GLY A 66 6.10 -30.63 10.33
N ARG A 67 5.67 -31.15 9.16
CA ARG A 67 6.59 -31.61 8.11
C ARG A 67 7.49 -30.48 7.55
N ILE A 68 6.94 -29.28 7.37
CA ILE A 68 7.72 -28.11 6.94
C ILE A 68 8.77 -27.76 8.01
N ILE A 69 8.37 -27.71 9.28
CA ILE A 69 9.26 -27.43 10.42
C ILE A 69 10.36 -28.47 10.51
N ASP A 70 10.03 -29.76 10.33
CA ASP A 70 11.02 -30.84 10.34
C ASP A 70 12.05 -30.68 9.22
N ALA A 71 11.59 -30.41 8.01
CA ALA A 71 12.48 -30.16 6.88
C ALA A 71 13.38 -28.94 7.09
N VAL A 72 12.87 -27.85 7.71
CA VAL A 72 13.67 -26.68 8.08
C VAL A 72 14.66 -27.03 9.19
N ARG A 73 14.26 -27.73 10.25
CA ARG A 73 15.10 -28.11 11.39
C ARG A 73 16.35 -28.87 10.96
N HIS A 74 16.20 -29.78 10.01
CA HIS A 74 17.29 -30.62 9.50
C HIS A 74 17.97 -30.03 8.25
N GLU A 75 17.73 -28.76 7.93
CA GLU A 75 18.26 -28.05 6.75
C GLU A 75 17.95 -28.74 5.40
N ARG A 76 16.89 -29.55 5.34
CA ARG A 76 16.43 -30.26 4.13
C ARG A 76 15.42 -29.45 3.32
N TYR A 77 14.93 -28.32 3.87
CA TYR A 77 13.98 -27.48 3.17
C TYR A 77 14.61 -26.81 1.96
N ARG A 78 13.98 -26.97 0.79
CA ARG A 78 14.38 -26.33 -0.47
C ARG A 78 13.23 -25.52 -1.02
N PHE A 79 13.49 -24.25 -1.33
CA PHE A 79 12.51 -23.41 -2.01
C PHE A 79 12.33 -23.89 -3.44
N ARG A 80 11.09 -23.93 -3.88
CA ARG A 80 10.72 -24.33 -5.25
C ARG A 80 10.77 -23.12 -6.18
N LEU A 81 10.84 -23.38 -7.48
CA LEU A 81 10.75 -22.34 -8.50
C LEU A 81 9.45 -21.53 -8.35
N ALA A 82 9.52 -20.22 -8.50
CA ALA A 82 8.32 -19.39 -8.58
C ALA A 82 7.72 -19.45 -9.99
N LYS A 83 6.41 -19.65 -10.13
CA LYS A 83 5.74 -19.53 -11.43
C LYS A 83 5.70 -18.06 -11.85
N ARG A 84 6.28 -17.73 -13.01
CA ARG A 84 6.24 -16.36 -13.54
C ARG A 84 4.90 -16.10 -14.24
N VAL A 85 4.29 -14.95 -13.93
CA VAL A 85 3.09 -14.46 -14.60
C VAL A 85 3.25 -12.96 -14.87
N TYR A 86 2.62 -12.47 -15.94
CA TYR A 86 2.71 -11.10 -16.35
C TYR A 86 1.42 -10.33 -16.10
N ILE A 87 1.52 -9.15 -15.48
CA ILE A 87 0.39 -8.24 -15.28
C ILE A 87 0.63 -6.96 -16.10
N PRO A 88 -0.35 -6.49 -16.90
CA PRO A 88 -0.19 -5.28 -17.69
C PRO A 88 -0.08 -4.05 -16.79
N LYS A 89 0.93 -3.21 -17.05
CA LYS A 89 1.08 -1.87 -16.47
C LYS A 89 0.20 -0.86 -17.21
N LYS A 90 -0.06 0.30 -16.61
CA LYS A 90 -0.86 1.37 -17.22
C LYS A 90 -0.28 1.91 -18.54
N ASN A 91 1.03 1.78 -18.72
CA ASN A 91 1.75 2.21 -19.94
C ASN A 91 1.87 1.10 -21.01
N GLY A 92 1.12 0.01 -20.89
CA GLY A 92 1.16 -1.12 -21.81
C GLY A 92 2.33 -2.10 -21.61
N LYS A 93 3.36 -1.73 -20.85
CA LYS A 93 4.44 -2.66 -20.49
C LYS A 93 3.93 -3.73 -19.51
N LEU A 94 4.52 -4.90 -19.53
CA LEU A 94 4.21 -5.99 -18.61
C LEU A 94 5.03 -5.89 -17.33
N ARG A 95 4.43 -6.30 -16.21
CA ARG A 95 5.12 -6.47 -14.92
C ARG A 95 5.22 -7.96 -14.63
N PRO A 96 6.43 -8.53 -14.53
CA PRO A 96 6.59 -9.90 -14.10
C PRO A 96 6.23 -10.05 -12.61
N LEU A 97 5.48 -11.09 -12.27
CA LEU A 97 5.24 -11.49 -10.88
C LEU A 97 5.66 -12.94 -10.69
N GLY A 98 6.40 -13.23 -9.63
CA GLY A 98 6.69 -14.56 -9.18
C GLY A 98 5.60 -15.08 -8.23
N LEU A 99 5.04 -16.24 -8.53
CA LEU A 99 4.09 -16.95 -7.68
C LEU A 99 4.79 -18.13 -7.00
N PRO A 100 5.30 -17.98 -5.76
CA PRO A 100 5.92 -19.08 -5.03
C PRO A 100 4.93 -20.18 -4.68
N SER A 101 5.43 -21.39 -4.40
CA SER A 101 4.62 -22.49 -3.87
C SER A 101 3.94 -22.12 -2.55
N ARG A 102 2.96 -22.90 -2.16
CA ARG A 102 2.23 -22.62 -0.91
C ARG A 102 3.12 -22.73 0.33
N SER A 103 3.93 -23.76 0.40
CA SER A 103 4.88 -23.98 1.50
C SER A 103 5.91 -22.84 1.54
N ASP A 104 6.41 -22.41 0.38
CA ASP A 104 7.38 -21.33 0.29
C ASP A 104 6.79 -20.00 0.74
N LYS A 105 5.53 -19.71 0.38
CA LYS A 105 4.81 -18.53 0.91
C LYS A 105 4.73 -18.55 2.44
N LEU A 106 4.48 -19.73 3.02
CA LEU A 106 4.35 -19.89 4.46
C LEU A 106 5.69 -19.69 5.17
N VAL A 107 6.76 -20.34 4.70
CA VAL A 107 8.12 -20.15 5.26
C VAL A 107 8.58 -18.70 5.07
N SER A 108 8.37 -18.12 3.89
CA SER A 108 8.72 -16.71 3.61
C SER A 108 7.96 -15.73 4.50
N GLU A 109 6.69 -16.03 4.87
CA GLU A 109 5.93 -15.19 5.81
C GLU A 109 6.49 -15.30 7.23
N VAL A 110 6.94 -16.48 7.68
CA VAL A 110 7.63 -16.61 8.97
C VAL A 110 8.93 -15.83 8.97
N VAL A 111 9.75 -15.96 7.91
CA VAL A 111 10.96 -15.14 7.73
C VAL A 111 10.64 -13.65 7.78
N ARG A 112 9.61 -13.21 7.06
CA ARG A 112 9.16 -11.81 7.06
C ARG A 112 8.77 -11.33 8.46
N LEU A 113 8.04 -12.17 9.24
CA LEU A 113 7.65 -11.84 10.61
C LEU A 113 8.85 -11.60 11.52
N LEU A 114 9.86 -12.46 11.43
CA LEU A 114 11.07 -12.37 12.23
C LEU A 114 11.89 -11.12 11.85
N LEU A 115 12.12 -10.91 10.56
CA LEU A 115 12.85 -9.74 10.05
C LEU A 115 12.11 -8.44 10.35
N GLU A 116 10.79 -8.39 10.14
CA GLU A 116 9.99 -7.19 10.43
C GLU A 116 10.03 -6.85 11.93
N ALA A 117 9.92 -7.85 12.81
CA ALA A 117 9.99 -7.61 14.24
C ALA A 117 11.33 -7.01 14.67
N TYR A 118 12.42 -7.44 14.05
CA TYR A 118 13.76 -7.00 14.38
C TYR A 118 14.14 -5.65 13.74
N TYR A 119 13.88 -5.47 12.43
CA TYR A 119 14.34 -4.29 11.69
C TYR A 119 13.38 -3.09 11.76
N GLU A 120 12.06 -3.31 11.96
CA GLU A 120 11.09 -2.20 11.99
C GLU A 120 11.44 -1.06 12.97
N PRO A 121 11.94 -1.33 14.19
CA PRO A 121 12.35 -0.27 15.11
C PRO A 121 13.59 0.51 14.69
N GLN A 122 14.37 0.01 13.73
CA GLN A 122 15.63 0.58 13.28
C GLN A 122 15.48 1.47 12.03
N PHE A 123 14.41 1.26 11.26
CA PHE A 123 14.19 2.01 10.03
C PHE A 123 13.97 3.49 10.26
N SER A 124 14.52 4.31 9.37
CA SER A 124 14.29 5.74 9.33
C SER A 124 12.80 6.10 9.38
N ASP A 125 12.45 7.16 10.12
CA ASP A 125 11.09 7.69 10.14
C ASP A 125 10.66 8.27 8.79
N ARG A 126 11.59 8.61 7.92
CA ARG A 126 11.36 9.11 6.55
C ARG A 126 11.09 8.02 5.52
N SER A 127 11.18 6.76 5.91
CA SER A 127 10.79 5.61 5.11
C SER A 127 9.36 5.19 5.42
N HIS A 128 8.47 5.14 4.42
CA HIS A 128 7.03 4.97 4.62
C HIS A 128 6.41 3.75 3.94
N GLY A 129 7.06 3.18 2.93
CA GLY A 129 6.50 2.07 2.13
C GLY A 129 6.53 0.73 2.85
N PHE A 130 5.46 -0.05 2.76
CA PHE A 130 5.33 -1.42 3.28
C PHE A 130 5.53 -1.59 4.79
N ARG A 131 5.50 -0.52 5.57
CA ARG A 131 5.73 -0.53 7.02
C ARG A 131 4.43 -0.48 7.82
N PRO A 132 4.36 -1.11 9.01
CA PRO A 132 3.20 -1.02 9.90
C PRO A 132 2.90 0.44 10.29
N GLY A 133 1.64 0.85 10.17
CA GLY A 133 1.19 2.19 10.55
C GLY A 133 1.63 3.32 9.61
N LYS A 134 2.45 3.04 8.59
CA LYS A 134 2.88 4.00 7.57
C LYS A 134 2.22 3.71 6.21
N GLY A 135 2.29 4.64 5.29
CA GLY A 135 1.70 4.53 3.96
C GLY A 135 1.85 5.80 3.14
N CYS A 136 1.25 5.86 1.96
CA CYS A 136 1.33 7.03 1.07
C CYS A 136 0.94 8.34 1.78
N HIS A 137 -0.12 8.32 2.60
CA HIS A 137 -0.57 9.52 3.30
C HIS A 137 0.41 10.00 4.39
N THR A 138 1.15 9.09 5.04
CA THR A 138 2.14 9.51 6.05
C THR A 138 3.32 10.24 5.39
N ALA A 139 3.80 9.73 4.25
CA ALA A 139 4.84 10.38 3.46
C ALA A 139 4.39 11.75 2.93
N LEU A 140 3.20 11.82 2.32
CA LEU A 140 2.65 13.07 1.77
C LEU A 140 2.36 14.11 2.85
N ARG A 141 1.96 13.69 4.06
CA ARG A 141 1.76 14.59 5.20
C ARG A 141 3.08 15.15 5.70
N GLU A 142 4.12 14.35 5.81
CA GLU A 142 5.45 14.81 6.16
C GLU A 142 5.92 15.88 5.18
N VAL A 143 5.87 15.60 3.87
CA VAL A 143 6.19 16.56 2.82
C VAL A 143 5.35 17.83 2.94
N ALA A 144 4.03 17.72 3.13
CA ALA A 144 3.13 18.85 3.17
C ALA A 144 3.30 19.74 4.41
N HIS A 145 3.71 19.17 5.55
CA HIS A 145 3.79 19.90 6.82
C HIS A 145 5.19 20.43 7.11
N THR A 146 6.24 19.72 6.68
CA THR A 146 7.61 20.06 7.09
C THR A 146 8.47 20.70 6.00
N TRP A 147 8.06 20.64 4.70
CA TRP A 147 8.89 21.06 3.57
C TRP A 147 8.61 22.50 3.10
N THR A 148 8.21 23.37 4.01
CA THR A 148 7.98 24.79 3.71
C THR A 148 9.24 25.44 3.16
N GLY A 149 9.11 26.26 2.11
CA GLY A 149 10.19 27.04 1.52
C GLY A 149 11.15 26.27 0.61
N THR A 150 10.82 25.04 0.23
CA THR A 150 11.56 24.25 -0.77
C THR A 150 11.63 25.00 -2.10
N THR A 151 12.81 25.03 -2.72
CA THR A 151 13.04 25.67 -4.03
C THR A 151 13.04 24.64 -5.16
N TRP A 152 13.63 23.46 -4.92
CA TRP A 152 13.74 22.37 -5.87
C TRP A 152 13.21 21.08 -5.29
N PHE A 153 12.41 20.37 -6.05
CA PHE A 153 12.10 18.98 -5.80
C PHE A 153 12.96 18.11 -6.70
N ILE A 154 13.63 17.13 -6.12
CA ILE A 154 14.37 16.08 -6.81
C ILE A 154 13.50 14.83 -6.73
N GLU A 155 12.90 14.47 -7.84
CA GLU A 155 12.14 13.23 -8.01
C GLU A 155 13.11 12.16 -8.46
N SER A 156 13.17 11.03 -7.80
CA SER A 156 14.05 9.94 -8.20
C SER A 156 13.39 8.58 -7.98
N ASP A 157 13.59 7.69 -8.93
CA ASP A 157 13.06 6.33 -8.96
C ASP A 157 14.20 5.37 -9.25
N ILE A 158 14.28 4.27 -8.52
CA ILE A 158 15.32 3.27 -8.72
C ILE A 158 14.88 2.32 -9.83
N ALA A 159 15.74 2.17 -10.85
CA ALA A 159 15.42 1.33 -12.01
C ALA A 159 15.31 -0.14 -11.60
N GLN A 160 14.11 -0.74 -11.78
CA GLN A 160 13.85 -2.16 -11.52
C GLN A 160 14.34 -2.63 -10.13
N CYS A 161 14.14 -1.82 -9.09
CA CYS A 161 14.70 -2.03 -7.75
C CYS A 161 14.55 -3.47 -7.26
N PHE A 162 13.34 -4.04 -7.26
CA PHE A 162 13.11 -5.41 -6.79
C PHE A 162 13.81 -6.49 -7.62
N ASP A 163 14.03 -6.26 -8.90
CA ASP A 163 14.65 -7.22 -9.82
C ASP A 163 16.17 -7.12 -9.82
N ARG A 164 16.75 -6.02 -9.26
CA ARG A 164 18.19 -5.74 -9.29
C ARG A 164 18.87 -5.73 -7.91
N LEU A 165 18.16 -6.07 -6.84
CA LEU A 165 18.80 -6.18 -5.52
C LEU A 165 19.92 -7.21 -5.55
N ASP A 166 21.16 -6.79 -5.31
CA ASP A 166 22.31 -7.69 -5.29
C ASP A 166 22.26 -8.62 -4.07
N HIS A 167 22.33 -9.94 -4.31
CA HIS A 167 22.22 -10.93 -3.24
C HIS A 167 23.40 -10.89 -2.28
N THR A 168 24.60 -10.58 -2.76
CA THR A 168 25.82 -10.51 -1.93
C THR A 168 25.72 -9.30 -1.00
N VAL A 169 25.37 -8.14 -1.55
CA VAL A 169 25.14 -6.92 -0.76
C VAL A 169 24.02 -7.14 0.27
N MET A 170 22.89 -7.75 -0.14
CA MET A 170 21.77 -8.08 0.76
C MET A 170 22.22 -8.95 1.93
N LEU A 171 22.92 -10.04 1.65
CA LEU A 171 23.39 -10.96 2.68
C LEU A 171 24.47 -10.34 3.55
N GLY A 172 25.31 -9.45 2.99
CA GLY A 172 26.28 -8.65 3.75
C GLY A 172 25.57 -7.75 4.77
N ILE A 173 24.58 -6.97 4.32
CA ILE A 173 23.77 -6.08 5.19
C ILE A 173 23.10 -6.88 6.31
N LEU A 174 22.49 -8.02 5.98
CA LEU A 174 21.85 -8.89 6.96
C LEU A 174 22.86 -9.48 7.94
N GLY A 175 24.05 -9.89 7.46
CA GLY A 175 25.12 -10.49 8.26
C GLY A 175 25.72 -9.56 9.31
N GLU A 176 25.66 -8.25 9.14
CA GLU A 176 26.13 -7.29 10.14
C GLU A 176 25.34 -7.39 11.47
N LYS A 177 24.09 -7.81 11.42
CA LYS A 177 23.18 -7.88 12.56
C LYS A 177 22.69 -9.30 12.88
N ILE A 178 22.69 -10.19 11.90
CA ILE A 178 22.23 -11.57 12.03
C ILE A 178 23.45 -12.49 12.00
N HIS A 179 23.96 -12.85 13.19
CA HIS A 179 25.11 -13.74 13.36
C HIS A 179 24.65 -15.21 13.42
N ASP A 180 23.85 -15.62 12.44
CA ASP A 180 23.28 -16.97 12.32
C ASP A 180 23.42 -17.47 10.89
N ASN A 181 24.51 -18.20 10.62
CA ASN A 181 24.85 -18.69 9.28
C ASN A 181 23.78 -19.62 8.71
N ARG A 182 23.04 -20.35 9.54
CA ARG A 182 21.94 -21.22 9.09
C ARG A 182 20.78 -20.39 8.54
N PHE A 183 20.47 -19.29 9.22
CA PHE A 183 19.45 -18.35 8.77
C PHE A 183 19.85 -17.64 7.47
N LEU A 184 21.08 -17.19 7.39
CA LEU A 184 21.62 -16.53 6.16
C LEU A 184 21.67 -17.51 4.98
N ARG A 185 22.03 -18.79 5.19
CA ARG A 185 21.94 -19.84 4.13
C ARG A 185 20.51 -20.05 3.66
N LEU A 186 19.54 -20.10 4.57
CA LEU A 186 18.12 -20.22 4.20
C LEU A 186 17.67 -19.03 3.34
N LEU A 187 18.07 -17.80 3.71
CA LEU A 187 17.76 -16.60 2.92
C LEU A 187 18.41 -16.62 1.55
N ARG A 188 19.68 -17.05 1.46
CA ARG A 188 20.37 -17.24 0.18
C ARG A 188 19.61 -18.21 -0.70
N ASN A 189 19.22 -19.38 -0.18
CA ASN A 189 18.44 -20.37 -0.92
C ASN A 189 17.06 -19.80 -1.36
N MET A 190 16.43 -18.97 -0.53
CA MET A 190 15.17 -18.30 -0.87
C MET A 190 15.35 -17.30 -2.02
N LEU A 191 16.42 -16.50 -2.02
CA LEU A 191 16.71 -15.52 -3.05
C LEU A 191 17.09 -16.18 -4.38
N GLN A 192 17.83 -17.29 -4.33
CA GLN A 192 18.35 -18.03 -5.48
C GLN A 192 17.40 -19.12 -6.01
N ALA A 193 16.18 -19.24 -5.46
CA ALA A 193 15.26 -20.33 -5.81
C ALA A 193 14.90 -20.41 -7.30
N GLY A 194 15.06 -19.33 -8.06
CA GLY A 194 14.75 -19.30 -9.49
C GLY A 194 13.25 -19.13 -9.79
N TYR A 195 12.94 -19.10 -11.08
CA TYR A 195 11.56 -19.04 -11.55
C TYR A 195 11.35 -19.88 -12.81
N LEU A 196 10.12 -20.31 -13.01
CA LEU A 196 9.67 -21.02 -14.20
C LEU A 196 8.92 -20.05 -15.10
N GLU A 197 9.40 -19.90 -16.34
CA GLU A 197 8.80 -19.08 -17.39
C GLU A 197 8.74 -19.92 -18.68
N ASP A 198 7.57 -20.01 -19.28
CA ASP A 198 7.31 -20.80 -20.49
C ASP A 198 7.83 -22.26 -20.41
N TRP A 199 7.72 -22.86 -19.22
CA TRP A 199 8.24 -24.20 -18.86
C TRP A 199 9.77 -24.33 -18.86
N GLU A 200 10.50 -23.20 -18.99
CA GLU A 200 11.94 -23.15 -18.88
C GLU A 200 12.39 -22.69 -17.49
N TRP A 201 13.45 -23.30 -16.98
CA TRP A 201 14.07 -22.90 -15.72
C TRP A 201 14.96 -21.67 -15.93
N ASN A 202 14.78 -20.68 -15.09
CA ASN A 202 15.58 -19.46 -15.08
C ASN A 202 16.18 -19.25 -13.68
N ALA A 203 17.49 -19.01 -13.62
CA ALA A 203 18.16 -18.67 -12.38
C ALA A 203 17.81 -17.25 -11.94
N THR A 204 17.61 -17.04 -10.64
CA THR A 204 17.53 -15.69 -10.06
C THR A 204 18.95 -15.27 -9.64
N LEU A 205 19.64 -14.56 -10.53
CA LEU A 205 21.01 -14.09 -10.28
C LEU A 205 21.00 -12.83 -9.39
N SER A 206 19.93 -12.04 -9.45
CA SER A 206 19.73 -10.84 -8.64
C SER A 206 18.24 -10.64 -8.37
N GLY A 207 17.93 -9.78 -7.39
CA GLY A 207 16.57 -9.39 -7.09
C GLY A 207 15.82 -10.32 -6.13
N THR A 208 14.64 -9.83 -5.75
CA THR A 208 13.65 -10.60 -5.00
C THR A 208 12.42 -10.80 -5.87
N PRO A 209 11.77 -11.97 -5.87
CA PRO A 209 10.60 -12.18 -6.71
C PRO A 209 9.54 -11.09 -6.48
N GLN A 210 9.18 -10.34 -7.52
CA GLN A 210 8.06 -9.40 -7.44
C GLN A 210 6.79 -10.20 -7.11
N GLY A 211 6.16 -9.90 -5.96
CA GLY A 211 5.07 -10.69 -5.41
C GLY A 211 5.48 -11.71 -4.34
N GLY A 212 6.77 -11.86 -4.05
CA GLY A 212 7.29 -12.61 -2.91
C GLY A 212 6.84 -11.99 -1.59
N VAL A 213 6.50 -12.83 -0.61
CA VAL A 213 5.95 -12.38 0.68
C VAL A 213 6.99 -11.60 1.50
N ALA A 214 8.25 -12.02 1.45
CA ALA A 214 9.36 -11.37 2.17
C ALA A 214 10.03 -10.23 1.38
N SER A 215 9.75 -10.09 0.08
CA SER A 215 10.40 -9.09 -0.79
C SER A 215 10.29 -7.64 -0.26
N PRO A 216 9.13 -7.17 0.26
CA PRO A 216 9.01 -5.81 0.77
C PRO A 216 9.90 -5.51 1.98
N ILE A 217 10.06 -6.45 2.93
CA ILE A 217 10.92 -6.23 4.10
C ILE A 217 12.40 -6.29 3.70
N LEU A 218 12.78 -7.20 2.82
CA LEU A 218 14.14 -7.28 2.29
C LEU A 218 14.52 -6.01 1.53
N SER A 219 13.63 -5.50 0.68
CA SER A 219 13.85 -4.23 -0.01
C SER A 219 14.02 -3.05 0.97
N ASN A 220 13.22 -3.00 2.04
CA ASN A 220 13.37 -1.95 3.05
C ASN A 220 14.69 -2.07 3.82
N ILE A 221 15.15 -3.28 4.17
CA ILE A 221 16.45 -3.52 4.82
C ILE A 221 17.59 -3.06 3.91
N TYR A 222 17.50 -3.37 2.62
CA TYR A 222 18.50 -2.98 1.63
C TYR A 222 18.57 -1.46 1.46
N LEU A 223 17.43 -0.82 1.28
CA LEU A 223 17.32 0.63 1.05
C LEU A 223 17.46 1.46 2.33
N ASP A 224 17.49 0.85 3.51
CA ASP A 224 17.83 1.54 4.75
C ASP A 224 19.26 2.10 4.73
N ARG A 225 20.16 1.49 3.95
CA ARG A 225 21.49 2.05 3.66
C ARG A 225 21.40 3.39 2.93
N LEU A 226 20.49 3.50 1.98
CA LEU A 226 20.24 4.75 1.29
C LEU A 226 19.67 5.80 2.25
N ASP A 227 18.69 5.41 3.08
CA ASP A 227 18.13 6.31 4.10
C ASP A 227 19.23 6.82 5.04
N THR A 228 20.10 5.93 5.53
CA THR A 228 21.24 6.26 6.38
C THR A 228 22.20 7.21 5.67
N PHE A 229 22.59 6.93 4.42
CA PHE A 229 23.46 7.81 3.64
C PHE A 229 22.88 9.22 3.47
N VAL A 230 21.59 9.30 3.14
CA VAL A 230 20.93 10.60 2.99
C VAL A 230 20.87 11.35 4.32
N GLU A 231 20.56 10.68 5.43
CA GLU A 231 20.39 11.31 6.74
C GLU A 231 21.70 11.69 7.40
N THR A 232 22.74 10.86 7.26
CA THR A 232 24.02 11.09 7.95
C THR A 232 25.05 11.84 7.11
N VAL A 233 24.93 11.82 5.78
CA VAL A 233 25.89 12.47 4.87
C VAL A 233 25.27 13.64 4.12
N LEU A 234 24.21 13.40 3.33
CA LEU A 234 23.66 14.45 2.45
C LEU A 234 22.95 15.55 3.24
N ILE A 235 22.07 15.20 4.17
CA ILE A 235 21.30 16.21 4.93
C ILE A 235 22.23 17.12 5.75
N PRO A 236 23.22 16.63 6.51
CA PRO A 236 24.14 17.51 7.22
C PRO A 236 24.95 18.41 6.29
N GLN A 237 25.42 17.90 5.16
CA GLN A 237 26.24 18.66 4.23
C GLN A 237 25.45 19.76 3.50
N TYR A 238 24.18 19.47 3.15
CA TYR A 238 23.33 20.41 2.41
C TYR A 238 22.27 21.08 3.31
N THR A 239 22.50 21.14 4.61
CA THR A 239 21.66 21.87 5.57
C THR A 239 22.52 22.77 6.43
N ARG A 240 22.31 24.09 6.33
CA ARG A 240 23.05 25.12 7.11
C ARG A 240 22.20 26.34 7.38
N GLY A 241 22.56 27.08 8.44
CA GLY A 241 21.84 28.26 8.92
C GLY A 241 20.48 27.93 9.55
N GLU A 242 20.06 28.62 10.59
CA GLU A 242 18.74 28.43 11.21
C GLU A 242 17.64 29.16 10.47
N HIS A 243 17.90 30.42 10.10
CA HIS A 243 16.96 31.30 9.41
C HIS A 243 17.64 31.97 8.21
N ARG A 244 16.85 32.23 7.18
CA ARG A 244 17.29 33.07 6.06
C ARG A 244 17.52 34.49 6.53
N LYS A 245 18.56 35.15 6.06
CA LYS A 245 18.74 36.59 6.19
C LYS A 245 17.53 37.30 5.65
N ARG A 246 17.21 38.47 6.21
CA ARG A 246 16.13 39.30 5.68
C ARG A 246 16.54 39.84 4.30
N ASN A 247 15.60 39.85 3.38
CA ASN A 247 15.79 40.46 2.06
C ASN A 247 16.01 41.96 2.21
N PRO A 248 17.16 42.54 1.79
CA PRO A 248 17.46 43.95 1.93
C PRO A 248 16.36 44.85 1.36
N THR A 249 15.90 44.57 0.15
CA THR A 249 14.82 45.32 -0.52
C THR A 249 13.51 45.28 0.28
N TYR A 250 13.19 44.12 0.90
CA TYR A 250 12.01 44.02 1.78
C TYR A 250 12.16 44.89 3.03
N VAL A 251 13.36 44.98 3.62
CA VAL A 251 13.65 45.79 4.79
C VAL A 251 13.51 47.28 4.42
N GLU A 252 14.09 47.75 3.31
CA GLU A 252 13.98 49.10 2.79
C GLU A 252 12.52 49.53 2.59
N VAL A 253 11.74 48.68 1.88
CA VAL A 253 10.31 48.95 1.66
C VAL A 253 9.53 48.96 2.98
N THR A 254 9.91 48.14 3.96
CA THR A 254 9.27 48.12 5.28
C THR A 254 9.56 49.40 6.05
N GLN A 255 10.80 49.90 6.03
CA GLN A 255 11.18 51.16 6.62
C GLN A 255 10.49 52.35 5.94
N ALA A 256 10.45 52.36 4.61
CA ALA A 256 9.74 53.39 3.84
C ALA A 256 8.23 53.38 4.16
N LEU A 257 7.63 52.19 4.35
CA LEU A 257 6.23 52.05 4.76
C LEU A 257 5.97 52.61 6.18
N GLN A 258 6.90 52.39 7.10
CA GLN A 258 6.79 52.99 8.45
C GLN A 258 6.87 54.51 8.39
N ARG A 259 7.82 55.09 7.66
CA ARG A 259 7.96 56.55 7.45
C ARG A 259 6.72 57.15 6.78
N ALA A 260 6.13 56.48 5.79
CA ALA A 260 4.90 56.97 5.14
C ALA A 260 3.69 56.93 6.09
N ARG A 261 3.63 55.94 6.99
CA ARG A 261 2.60 55.86 8.04
C ARG A 261 2.71 56.98 9.05
N SER A 262 3.91 57.29 9.55
CA SER A 262 4.13 58.37 10.50
C SER A 262 3.81 59.75 9.92
N ARG A 263 3.95 59.91 8.58
CA ARG A 263 3.59 61.15 7.85
C ARG A 263 2.11 61.22 7.45
N GLY A 264 1.31 60.17 7.72
CA GLY A 264 -0.11 60.14 7.34
C GLY A 264 -0.38 59.98 5.84
N ASP A 265 0.66 59.71 4.99
CA ASP A 265 0.53 59.56 3.56
C ASP A 265 -0.13 58.22 3.16
N ARG A 266 -1.45 58.28 3.10
CA ARG A 266 -2.29 57.10 2.79
C ARG A 266 -2.04 56.54 1.37
N ALA A 267 -1.73 57.38 0.38
CA ALA A 267 -1.48 56.95 -1.00
C ALA A 267 -0.17 56.16 -1.07
N ARG A 268 0.89 56.71 -0.50
CA ARG A 268 2.21 56.09 -0.42
C ARG A 268 2.18 54.79 0.39
N VAL A 269 1.45 54.76 1.51
CA VAL A 269 1.23 53.54 2.30
C VAL A 269 0.58 52.44 1.48
N ARG A 270 -0.42 52.76 0.63
CA ARG A 270 -1.09 51.78 -0.24
C ARG A 270 -0.15 51.22 -1.27
N GLN A 271 0.66 52.07 -1.92
CA GLN A 271 1.68 51.70 -2.90
C GLN A 271 2.76 50.80 -2.29
N LEU A 272 3.36 51.23 -1.18
CA LEU A 272 4.43 50.49 -0.50
C LEU A 272 3.95 49.14 0.07
N ARG A 273 2.70 49.06 0.54
CA ARG A 273 2.09 47.78 0.95
C ARG A 273 1.96 46.81 -0.24
N LYS A 274 1.60 47.30 -1.44
CA LYS A 274 1.54 46.46 -2.66
C LYS A 274 2.94 45.94 -3.01
N GLN A 275 3.94 46.79 -2.99
CA GLN A 275 5.34 46.44 -3.24
C GLN A 275 5.88 45.47 -2.17
N GLN A 276 5.65 45.75 -0.90
CA GLN A 276 6.07 44.86 0.19
C GLN A 276 5.45 43.44 0.04
N ARG A 277 4.21 43.35 -0.43
CA ARG A 277 3.53 42.06 -0.62
C ARG A 277 4.11 41.22 -1.77
N SER A 278 4.67 41.85 -2.80
CA SER A 278 5.32 41.14 -3.92
C SER A 278 6.73 40.66 -3.60
N LEU A 279 7.37 41.18 -2.54
CA LEU A 279 8.72 40.83 -2.16
C LEU A 279 8.75 39.69 -1.14
N PRO A 280 9.68 38.72 -1.26
CA PRO A 280 9.93 37.73 -0.25
C PRO A 280 10.58 38.39 0.97
N SER A 281 10.14 38.06 2.20
CA SER A 281 10.69 38.60 3.45
C SER A 281 12.09 38.10 3.78
N GLY A 282 12.42 36.85 3.40
CA GLY A 282 13.76 36.29 3.49
C GLY A 282 14.46 36.35 2.14
N ASP A 283 15.77 36.52 2.16
CA ASP A 283 16.59 36.54 0.94
C ASP A 283 16.54 35.16 0.23
N PRO A 284 15.97 35.05 -0.98
CA PRO A 284 15.92 33.80 -1.72
C PRO A 284 17.30 33.28 -2.14
N HIS A 285 18.31 34.15 -2.18
CA HIS A 285 19.68 33.85 -2.60
C HIS A 285 20.68 33.77 -1.44
N ASP A 286 20.21 33.78 -0.19
CA ASP A 286 21.07 33.72 0.98
C ASP A 286 22.03 32.52 0.91
N PRO A 287 23.35 32.74 0.78
CA PRO A 287 24.32 31.64 0.70
C PRO A 287 24.49 30.91 2.03
N GLY A 288 24.12 31.56 3.14
CA GLY A 288 24.20 30.98 4.49
C GLY A 288 23.04 30.06 4.86
N TYR A 289 21.99 29.97 4.01
CA TYR A 289 20.84 29.16 4.31
C TYR A 289 20.60 28.05 3.29
N ARG A 290 20.64 26.82 3.73
CA ARG A 290 20.34 25.61 2.94
C ARG A 290 19.47 24.67 3.75
N ARG A 291 18.58 23.94 3.08
CA ARG A 291 17.78 22.87 3.68
C ARG A 291 17.63 21.74 2.70
N LEU A 292 18.05 20.55 3.09
CA LEU A 292 17.75 19.31 2.39
C LEU A 292 16.77 18.49 3.23
N ARG A 293 15.76 17.98 2.58
CA ARG A 293 14.71 17.14 3.17
C ARG A 293 14.51 15.92 2.30
N TYR A 294 14.06 14.83 2.90
CA TYR A 294 13.97 13.53 2.27
C TYR A 294 12.73 12.77 2.72
N ALA A 295 12.08 12.06 1.81
CA ALA A 295 11.04 11.08 2.10
C ALA A 295 11.09 9.95 1.06
N ARG A 296 10.98 8.71 1.52
CA ARG A 296 10.97 7.51 0.68
C ARG A 296 9.73 6.66 0.91
N TYR A 297 9.21 6.12 -0.17
CA TYR A 297 8.15 5.13 -0.16
C TYR A 297 8.53 3.95 -1.06
N ALA A 298 9.03 2.86 -0.46
CA ALA A 298 9.64 1.74 -1.19
C ALA A 298 10.81 2.24 -2.08
N ASP A 299 10.71 2.06 -3.39
CA ASP A 299 11.66 2.52 -4.40
C ASP A 299 11.42 3.98 -4.86
N ASP A 300 10.21 4.51 -4.66
CA ASP A 300 9.92 5.92 -4.95
C ASP A 300 10.51 6.83 -3.86
N GLN A 301 11.29 7.83 -4.26
CA GLN A 301 11.86 8.79 -3.33
C GLN A 301 11.75 10.23 -3.85
N ILE A 302 11.65 11.17 -2.92
CA ILE A 302 11.63 12.60 -3.22
C ILE A 302 12.52 13.35 -2.23
N LEU A 303 13.30 14.31 -2.74
CA LEU A 303 14.05 15.23 -1.91
C LEU A 303 13.55 16.66 -2.16
N GLY A 304 13.50 17.46 -1.10
CA GLY A 304 13.18 18.88 -1.17
C GLY A 304 14.39 19.70 -0.80
N PHE A 305 14.88 20.50 -1.75
CA PHE A 305 16.07 21.29 -1.54
C PHE A 305 15.80 22.79 -1.59
N THR A 306 16.44 23.53 -0.68
CA THR A 306 16.45 24.98 -0.63
C THR A 306 17.85 25.46 -0.89
N GLY A 307 18.12 25.94 -2.10
CA GLY A 307 19.45 26.39 -2.56
C GLY A 307 19.50 26.56 -4.07
N PRO A 308 20.70 26.75 -4.65
CA PRO A 308 20.91 26.85 -6.09
C PRO A 308 20.63 25.53 -6.81
N LYS A 309 20.27 25.57 -8.10
CA LYS A 309 20.05 24.40 -8.92
C LYS A 309 21.29 23.50 -9.04
N ALA A 310 22.46 24.10 -9.16
CA ALA A 310 23.73 23.36 -9.26
C ALA A 310 23.98 22.45 -8.04
N GLU A 311 23.64 22.91 -6.80
CA GLU A 311 23.74 22.07 -5.62
C GLU A 311 22.70 20.93 -5.65
N ALA A 312 21.48 21.15 -6.20
CA ALA A 312 20.50 20.08 -6.39
C ALA A 312 20.98 19.02 -7.41
N GLU A 313 21.67 19.43 -8.47
CA GLU A 313 22.31 18.54 -9.43
C GLU A 313 23.45 17.73 -8.78
N GLN A 314 24.29 18.36 -7.95
CA GLN A 314 25.32 17.67 -7.17
C GLN A 314 24.72 16.62 -6.22
N ILE A 315 23.64 16.94 -5.52
CA ILE A 315 22.94 16.00 -4.64
C ILE A 315 22.49 14.78 -5.45
N THR A 316 21.90 15.00 -6.63
CA THR A 316 21.43 13.92 -7.51
C THR A 316 22.60 13.04 -7.99
N THR A 317 23.71 13.64 -8.40
CA THR A 317 24.93 12.91 -8.82
C THR A 317 25.49 12.05 -7.70
N ARG A 318 25.58 12.58 -6.48
CA ARG A 318 26.07 11.83 -5.31
C ARG A 318 25.14 10.69 -4.92
N LEU A 319 23.83 10.92 -4.99
CA LEU A 319 22.83 9.88 -4.76
C LEU A 319 22.98 8.73 -5.78
N ALA A 320 23.16 9.08 -7.06
CA ALA A 320 23.38 8.10 -8.13
C ALA A 320 24.69 7.31 -7.93
N ALA A 321 25.76 7.99 -7.53
CA ALA A 321 27.05 7.34 -7.23
C ALA A 321 26.91 6.33 -6.08
N PHE A 322 26.31 6.74 -4.97
CA PHE A 322 26.10 5.84 -3.82
C PHE A 322 25.25 4.61 -4.20
N LEU A 323 24.16 4.81 -4.93
CA LEU A 323 23.32 3.70 -5.38
C LEU A 323 24.09 2.72 -6.26
N ARG A 324 24.92 3.22 -7.20
CA ARG A 324 25.69 2.39 -8.12
C ARG A 324 26.82 1.66 -7.40
N ASP A 325 27.60 2.38 -6.59
CA ASP A 325 28.88 1.91 -6.05
C ASP A 325 28.66 1.02 -4.82
N ASP A 326 27.79 1.42 -3.90
CA ASP A 326 27.54 0.71 -2.64
C ASP A 326 26.37 -0.29 -2.76
N LEU A 327 25.29 0.05 -3.46
CA LEU A 327 24.09 -0.75 -3.53
C LEU A 327 23.88 -1.47 -4.87
N LYS A 328 24.77 -1.33 -5.84
CA LYS A 328 24.66 -1.96 -7.17
C LYS A 328 23.31 -1.70 -7.85
N LEU A 329 22.72 -0.53 -7.58
CA LEU A 329 21.46 -0.06 -8.11
C LEU A 329 21.65 1.21 -8.96
N GLU A 330 20.74 1.46 -9.87
CA GLU A 330 20.80 2.62 -10.76
C GLU A 330 19.56 3.49 -10.62
N LEU A 331 19.73 4.81 -10.67
CA LEU A 331 18.62 5.73 -10.85
C LEU A 331 18.02 5.61 -12.27
N SER A 332 16.72 5.65 -12.36
CA SER A 332 16.03 5.76 -13.66
C SER A 332 16.26 7.13 -14.25
N GLN A 333 17.03 7.22 -15.35
CA GLN A 333 17.30 8.49 -16.04
C GLN A 333 16.01 9.17 -16.53
N GLU A 334 15.04 8.39 -17.04
CA GLU A 334 13.75 8.90 -17.53
C GLU A 334 12.87 9.52 -16.45
N LYS A 335 13.01 9.06 -15.19
CA LYS A 335 12.15 9.46 -14.07
C LYS A 335 12.85 10.32 -13.02
N THR A 336 14.16 10.53 -13.17
CA THR A 336 14.91 11.41 -12.27
C THR A 336 14.80 12.83 -12.78
N LEU A 337 14.07 13.67 -12.06
CA LEU A 337 13.75 15.04 -12.47
C LEU A 337 14.09 16.02 -11.35
N ILE A 338 14.64 17.19 -11.72
CA ILE A 338 14.83 18.32 -10.82
C ILE A 338 13.80 19.39 -11.21
N THR A 339 12.74 19.48 -10.41
CA THR A 339 11.60 20.35 -10.69
C THR A 339 11.64 21.59 -9.81
N HIS A 340 11.55 22.79 -10.41
CA HIS A 340 11.45 24.03 -9.66
C HIS A 340 10.09 24.12 -8.97
N ALA A 341 10.09 24.26 -7.64
CA ALA A 341 8.93 24.05 -6.79
C ALA A 341 7.77 25.06 -6.97
N ARG A 342 8.04 26.28 -7.47
CA ARG A 342 7.02 27.32 -7.70
C ARG A 342 6.43 27.29 -9.10
N THR A 343 7.25 27.01 -10.12
CA THR A 343 6.84 27.07 -11.53
C THR A 343 6.50 25.73 -12.12
N GLY A 344 7.02 24.65 -11.53
CA GLY A 344 6.74 23.27 -11.87
C GLY A 344 5.89 22.55 -10.83
N ALA A 345 5.60 21.29 -11.09
CA ALA A 345 4.91 20.39 -10.19
C ALA A 345 5.63 19.03 -10.16
N ALA A 346 6.23 18.70 -9.04
CA ALA A 346 6.84 17.38 -8.83
C ALA A 346 5.76 16.32 -8.64
N ARG A 347 6.04 15.08 -9.03
CA ARG A 347 5.13 13.95 -8.87
C ARG A 347 5.65 12.97 -7.83
N PHE A 348 4.87 12.76 -6.80
CA PHE A 348 5.19 11.77 -5.77
C PHE A 348 3.91 11.07 -5.31
N LEU A 349 3.93 9.74 -5.29
CA LEU A 349 2.81 8.91 -4.86
C LEU A 349 1.47 9.32 -5.50
N GLY A 350 1.49 9.60 -6.80
CA GLY A 350 0.28 9.95 -7.55
C GLY A 350 -0.31 11.33 -7.27
N TYR A 351 0.35 12.17 -6.49
CA TYR A 351 0.02 13.59 -6.29
C TYR A 351 0.97 14.49 -7.08
N GLU A 352 0.51 15.69 -7.41
CA GLU A 352 1.36 16.82 -7.80
C GLU A 352 1.70 17.64 -6.57
N ILE A 353 3.00 17.93 -6.40
CA ILE A 353 3.55 18.69 -5.27
C ILE A 353 4.12 20.00 -5.79
N THR A 354 3.68 21.11 -5.22
CA THR A 354 4.13 22.47 -5.59
C THR A 354 4.35 23.31 -4.34
N ILE A 355 5.12 24.39 -4.46
CA ILE A 355 5.14 25.44 -3.44
C ILE A 355 4.15 26.52 -3.82
N GLN A 356 3.23 26.83 -2.91
CA GLN A 356 2.20 27.83 -3.12
C GLN A 356 2.78 29.24 -3.00
N HIS A 357 2.31 30.14 -3.84
CA HIS A 357 2.63 31.56 -3.80
C HIS A 357 1.40 32.36 -4.22
N ALA A 358 1.09 33.42 -3.44
CA ALA A 358 0.05 34.37 -3.79
C ALA A 358 0.35 35.74 -3.16
N ASP A 359 0.32 36.79 -3.98
CA ASP A 359 0.62 38.14 -3.54
C ASP A 359 -0.43 38.71 -2.56
N HIS A 360 -1.68 38.25 -2.71
CA HIS A 360 -2.80 38.69 -1.87
C HIS A 360 -2.98 37.89 -0.57
N ARG A 361 -2.36 36.72 -0.45
CA ARG A 361 -2.55 35.82 0.70
C ARG A 361 -1.24 35.24 1.19
N ARG A 362 -0.46 36.07 1.92
CA ARG A 362 0.89 35.71 2.39
C ARG A 362 1.00 34.44 3.22
N ALA A 363 -0.04 34.10 3.97
CA ALA A 363 -0.04 32.93 4.85
C ALA A 363 0.18 31.59 4.12
N ILE A 364 0.02 31.55 2.79
CA ILE A 364 0.24 30.34 1.99
C ILE A 364 1.60 30.33 1.27
N ASN A 365 2.34 31.44 1.30
CA ASN A 365 3.61 31.54 0.59
C ASN A 365 4.66 30.61 1.20
N GLY A 366 5.28 29.79 0.37
CA GLY A 366 6.23 28.78 0.80
C GLY A 366 5.60 27.48 1.29
N VAL A 367 4.28 27.41 1.47
CA VAL A 367 3.60 26.18 1.91
C VAL A 367 3.51 25.18 0.77
N VAL A 368 3.74 23.90 1.08
CA VAL A 368 3.57 22.82 0.10
C VAL A 368 2.10 22.63 -0.24
N GLY A 369 1.79 22.67 -1.54
CA GLY A 369 0.49 22.34 -2.09
C GLY A 369 0.46 20.95 -2.66
N LEU A 370 -0.46 20.12 -2.20
CA LEU A 370 -0.75 18.80 -2.78
C LEU A 370 -1.96 18.95 -3.71
N ARG A 371 -1.85 18.43 -4.94
CA ARG A 371 -2.91 18.53 -5.96
C ARG A 371 -3.23 17.18 -6.59
N VAL A 372 -4.44 17.07 -7.12
CA VAL A 372 -4.86 15.92 -7.94
C VAL A 372 -4.38 16.12 -9.37
N PRO A 373 -3.53 15.25 -9.93
CA PRO A 373 -3.09 15.37 -11.31
C PRO A 373 -4.25 15.33 -12.31
N THR A 374 -4.19 16.16 -13.33
CA THR A 374 -5.25 16.24 -14.37
C THR A 374 -5.39 14.91 -15.12
N GLU A 375 -4.27 14.25 -15.42
CA GLU A 375 -4.23 12.96 -16.10
C GLU A 375 -4.94 11.86 -15.28
N VAL A 376 -4.82 11.91 -13.96
CA VAL A 376 -5.53 10.97 -13.08
C VAL A 376 -7.04 11.17 -13.21
N ILE A 377 -7.52 12.42 -13.20
CA ILE A 377 -8.94 12.70 -13.37
C ILE A 377 -9.43 12.15 -14.71
N LYS A 378 -8.69 12.42 -15.81
CA LYS A 378 -9.01 11.90 -17.14
C LYS A 378 -9.03 10.37 -17.17
N ALA A 379 -7.98 9.73 -16.66
CA ALA A 379 -7.84 8.27 -16.62
C ALA A 379 -8.93 7.60 -15.78
N LYS A 380 -9.35 8.23 -14.67
CA LYS A 380 -10.42 7.71 -13.81
C LYS A 380 -11.82 7.91 -14.39
N CYS A 381 -12.01 8.87 -15.28
CA CYS A 381 -13.26 9.07 -16.04
C CYS A 381 -13.39 8.08 -17.21
N ALA A 382 -12.28 7.74 -17.87
CA ALA A 382 -12.28 6.95 -19.11
C ALA A 382 -13.07 5.63 -19.04
N PRO A 383 -12.99 4.79 -17.98
CA PRO A 383 -13.75 3.54 -17.90
C PRO A 383 -15.28 3.68 -17.85
N TYR A 384 -15.77 4.90 -17.66
CA TYR A 384 -17.20 5.22 -17.53
C TYR A 384 -17.73 6.04 -18.70
N CYS A 385 -16.89 6.27 -19.71
CA CYS A 385 -17.20 7.10 -20.88
C CYS A 385 -17.01 6.32 -22.18
N LYS A 386 -17.85 6.65 -23.16
CA LYS A 386 -17.66 6.33 -24.58
C LYS A 386 -17.75 7.66 -25.36
N LEU A 387 -16.76 7.93 -26.21
CA LEU A 387 -16.64 9.20 -26.95
C LEU A 387 -16.80 10.46 -26.04
N GLY A 388 -16.18 10.42 -24.85
CA GLY A 388 -16.21 11.53 -23.88
C GLY A 388 -17.52 11.72 -23.09
N LYS A 389 -18.57 10.96 -23.38
CA LYS A 389 -19.89 11.00 -22.70
C LYS A 389 -20.04 9.81 -21.76
N PRO A 390 -20.70 9.98 -20.57
CA PRO A 390 -21.00 8.87 -19.68
C PRO A 390 -21.77 7.76 -20.39
N GLU A 391 -21.37 6.49 -20.18
CA GLU A 391 -21.91 5.33 -20.87
C GLU A 391 -22.31 4.21 -19.91
N THR A 392 -23.20 3.32 -20.36
CA THR A 392 -23.59 2.10 -19.65
C THR A 392 -22.42 1.14 -19.50
N ARG A 393 -22.24 0.56 -18.32
CA ARG A 393 -21.28 -0.53 -18.10
C ARG A 393 -21.95 -1.88 -18.32
N THR A 394 -21.98 -2.34 -19.55
CA THR A 394 -22.66 -3.58 -19.97
C THR A 394 -22.32 -4.79 -19.12
N ARG A 395 -21.03 -4.93 -18.72
CA ARG A 395 -20.56 -6.01 -17.84
C ARG A 395 -21.21 -6.06 -16.45
N LEU A 396 -21.90 -5.00 -16.03
CA LEU A 396 -22.56 -4.93 -14.72
C LEU A 396 -24.07 -5.04 -14.82
N VAL A 397 -24.69 -4.95 -15.99
CA VAL A 397 -26.15 -4.91 -16.19
C VAL A 397 -26.83 -6.15 -15.59
N ASN A 398 -26.20 -7.33 -15.71
CA ASN A 398 -26.75 -8.61 -15.21
C ASN A 398 -26.55 -8.82 -13.69
N ASN A 399 -25.86 -7.92 -12.99
CA ASN A 399 -25.72 -8.00 -11.55
C ASN A 399 -26.96 -7.44 -10.83
N ASP A 400 -27.16 -7.78 -9.57
CA ASP A 400 -28.17 -7.16 -8.72
C ASP A 400 -27.85 -5.66 -8.47
N ASP A 401 -28.88 -4.86 -8.16
CA ASP A 401 -28.76 -3.41 -8.01
C ASP A 401 -27.80 -3.01 -6.89
N HIS A 402 -27.80 -3.78 -5.79
CA HIS A 402 -26.89 -3.56 -4.68
C HIS A 402 -25.42 -3.74 -5.14
N THR A 403 -25.11 -4.80 -5.89
CA THR A 403 -23.77 -5.07 -6.42
C THR A 403 -23.33 -3.99 -7.41
N ILE A 404 -24.24 -3.52 -8.27
CA ILE A 404 -23.95 -2.42 -9.21
C ILE A 404 -23.57 -1.16 -8.41
N VAL A 405 -24.45 -0.70 -7.50
CA VAL A 405 -24.22 0.51 -6.68
C VAL A 405 -22.96 0.36 -5.80
N ALA A 406 -22.75 -0.81 -5.17
CA ALA A 406 -21.58 -1.11 -4.35
C ALA A 406 -20.28 -1.02 -5.15
N THR A 407 -20.27 -1.52 -6.39
CA THR A 407 -19.09 -1.48 -7.26
C THR A 407 -18.67 -0.04 -7.57
N TYR A 408 -19.62 0.78 -8.01
CA TYR A 408 -19.36 2.21 -8.27
C TYR A 408 -19.00 2.96 -6.97
N GLY A 409 -19.73 2.71 -5.88
CA GLY A 409 -19.51 3.34 -4.58
C GLY A 409 -18.12 3.04 -4.01
N THR A 410 -17.67 1.79 -4.08
CA THR A 410 -16.36 1.38 -3.60
C THR A 410 -15.23 2.01 -4.41
N GLN A 411 -15.34 2.02 -5.75
CA GLN A 411 -14.35 2.64 -6.63
C GLN A 411 -14.24 4.15 -6.41
N TYR A 412 -15.39 4.84 -6.29
CA TYR A 412 -15.43 6.28 -6.02
C TYR A 412 -14.86 6.61 -4.63
N ARG A 413 -15.28 5.89 -3.59
CA ARG A 413 -14.81 6.08 -2.21
C ARG A 413 -13.30 5.87 -2.10
N GLY A 414 -12.77 4.81 -2.71
CA GLY A 414 -11.32 4.57 -2.75
C GLY A 414 -10.55 5.72 -3.38
N LEU A 415 -11.04 6.26 -4.50
CA LEU A 415 -10.44 7.42 -5.16
C LEU A 415 -10.46 8.68 -4.29
N VAL A 416 -11.62 9.00 -3.70
CA VAL A 416 -11.75 10.20 -2.83
C VAL A 416 -10.87 10.06 -1.61
N ASN A 417 -10.90 8.92 -0.91
CA ASN A 417 -10.08 8.67 0.27
C ASN A 417 -8.59 8.84 -0.03
N TYR A 418 -8.14 8.37 -1.20
CA TYR A 418 -6.75 8.52 -1.62
C TYR A 418 -6.35 9.99 -1.76
N TYR A 419 -7.20 10.85 -2.32
CA TYR A 419 -6.90 12.26 -2.60
C TYR A 419 -7.40 13.26 -1.53
N LEU A 420 -7.79 12.80 -0.33
CA LEU A 420 -8.28 13.68 0.74
C LEU A 420 -7.26 14.74 1.20
N LEU A 421 -5.95 14.48 1.03
CA LEU A 421 -4.89 15.44 1.36
C LEU A 421 -4.76 16.57 0.33
N ALA A 422 -5.30 16.42 -0.88
CA ALA A 422 -5.20 17.41 -1.94
C ALA A 422 -5.97 18.68 -1.62
N GLY A 423 -5.35 19.84 -1.86
CA GLY A 423 -5.99 21.15 -1.72
C GLY A 423 -7.15 21.36 -2.68
N ASP A 424 -7.09 20.71 -3.83
CA ASP A 424 -8.05 20.78 -4.93
C ASP A 424 -8.87 19.48 -5.10
N VAL A 425 -9.09 18.73 -4.01
CA VAL A 425 -9.88 17.49 -4.00
C VAL A 425 -11.29 17.67 -4.61
N TRP A 426 -11.83 18.89 -4.58
CA TRP A 426 -13.10 19.24 -5.21
C TRP A 426 -13.13 18.96 -6.71
N ARG A 427 -11.99 18.92 -7.40
CA ARG A 427 -11.89 18.56 -8.83
C ARG A 427 -12.38 17.14 -9.12
N LEU A 428 -12.39 16.24 -8.12
CA LEU A 428 -12.99 14.91 -8.23
C LEU A 428 -14.51 14.94 -8.40
N ASN A 429 -15.15 16.12 -8.29
CA ASN A 429 -16.57 16.28 -8.62
C ASN A 429 -16.86 15.90 -10.08
N ARG A 430 -15.93 16.16 -11.01
CA ARG A 430 -16.05 15.71 -12.40
C ARG A 430 -16.14 14.18 -12.50
N VAL A 431 -15.29 13.46 -11.77
CA VAL A 431 -15.32 11.98 -11.73
C VAL A 431 -16.64 11.50 -11.11
N ARG A 432 -17.09 12.13 -10.01
CA ARG A 432 -18.36 11.85 -9.37
C ARG A 432 -19.51 11.97 -10.37
N TRP A 433 -19.58 13.07 -11.10
CA TRP A 433 -20.66 13.34 -12.07
C TRP A 433 -20.67 12.29 -13.19
N ILE A 434 -19.52 11.98 -13.76
CA ILE A 434 -19.39 10.97 -14.83
C ILE A 434 -19.80 9.58 -14.31
N MET A 435 -19.28 9.18 -13.16
CA MET A 435 -19.62 7.88 -12.55
C MET A 435 -21.09 7.79 -12.18
N GLN A 436 -21.70 8.86 -11.67
CA GLN A 436 -23.12 8.91 -11.32
C GLN A 436 -24.01 8.71 -12.55
N ASN A 437 -23.71 9.43 -13.63
CA ASN A 437 -24.49 9.29 -14.88
C ASN A 437 -24.30 7.89 -15.51
N SER A 438 -23.09 7.35 -15.51
CA SER A 438 -22.82 5.99 -15.97
C SER A 438 -23.56 4.94 -15.12
N LEU A 439 -23.59 5.10 -13.79
CA LEU A 439 -24.35 4.23 -12.88
C LEU A 439 -25.84 4.26 -13.19
N LEU A 440 -26.41 5.45 -13.31
CA LEU A 440 -27.84 5.61 -13.62
C LEU A 440 -28.21 5.04 -15.01
N LYS A 441 -27.36 5.22 -16.02
CA LYS A 441 -27.51 4.59 -17.33
C LYS A 441 -27.44 3.06 -17.25
N THR A 442 -26.53 2.52 -16.42
CA THR A 442 -26.41 1.06 -16.22
C THR A 442 -27.67 0.49 -15.56
N LEU A 443 -28.23 1.17 -14.55
CA LEU A 443 -29.47 0.78 -13.90
C LEU A 443 -30.68 0.95 -14.85
N ALA A 444 -30.72 2.03 -15.62
CA ALA A 444 -31.78 2.28 -16.61
C ALA A 444 -31.81 1.19 -17.70
N CYS A 445 -30.63 0.81 -18.20
CA CYS A 445 -30.49 -0.30 -19.17
C CYS A 445 -30.98 -1.63 -18.56
N LYS A 446 -30.61 -1.94 -17.33
CA LYS A 446 -31.03 -3.17 -16.63
C LYS A 446 -32.55 -3.23 -16.46
N HIS A 447 -33.19 -2.13 -16.11
CA HIS A 447 -34.61 -2.07 -15.78
C HIS A 447 -35.53 -1.63 -16.95
N GLY A 448 -34.98 -1.50 -18.18
CA GLY A 448 -35.75 -1.01 -19.33
C GLY A 448 -36.41 0.35 -19.07
N SER A 449 -35.73 1.27 -18.39
CA SER A 449 -36.30 2.50 -17.86
C SER A 449 -35.42 3.73 -18.20
N SER A 450 -35.87 4.92 -17.81
CA SER A 450 -35.13 6.16 -18.03
C SER A 450 -34.16 6.49 -16.88
N VAL A 451 -33.09 7.24 -17.20
CA VAL A 451 -32.13 7.74 -16.22
C VAL A 451 -32.79 8.56 -15.12
N SER A 452 -33.79 9.38 -15.47
CA SER A 452 -34.52 10.22 -14.52
C SER A 452 -35.34 9.38 -13.54
N LYS A 453 -36.04 8.33 -14.01
CA LYS A 453 -36.77 7.40 -13.13
C LYS A 453 -35.83 6.66 -12.19
N MET A 454 -34.67 6.22 -12.68
CA MET A 454 -33.66 5.58 -11.82
C MET A 454 -33.05 6.57 -10.80
N ALA A 455 -32.82 7.81 -11.20
CA ALA A 455 -32.36 8.84 -10.26
C ALA A 455 -33.37 9.07 -9.13
N ALA A 456 -34.69 9.16 -9.44
CA ALA A 456 -35.74 9.30 -8.44
C ALA A 456 -35.80 8.07 -7.49
N ARG A 457 -35.70 6.85 -8.06
CA ARG A 457 -35.81 5.59 -7.30
C ARG A 457 -34.69 5.38 -6.29
N TYR A 458 -33.43 5.72 -6.67
CA TYR A 458 -32.26 5.42 -5.85
C TYR A 458 -31.71 6.62 -5.05
N LYS A 459 -32.24 7.84 -5.30
CA LYS A 459 -31.82 9.05 -4.59
C LYS A 459 -32.28 9.01 -3.14
N THR A 460 -31.33 9.21 -2.22
CA THR A 460 -31.61 9.32 -0.79
C THR A 460 -30.66 10.33 -0.13
N THR A 461 -30.99 10.73 1.09
CA THR A 461 -30.15 11.58 1.92
C THR A 461 -29.63 10.78 3.10
N ILE A 462 -28.31 10.76 3.26
CA ILE A 462 -27.64 10.11 4.39
C ILE A 462 -27.09 11.17 5.34
N THR A 463 -27.14 10.90 6.63
CA THR A 463 -26.49 11.73 7.64
C THR A 463 -25.00 11.39 7.70
N THR A 464 -24.14 12.39 7.56
CA THR A 464 -22.69 12.24 7.67
C THR A 464 -22.17 13.16 8.79
N PRO A 465 -20.93 12.94 9.29
CA PRO A 465 -20.30 13.86 10.25
C PRO A 465 -20.20 15.32 9.75
N HIS A 466 -20.38 15.53 8.45
CA HIS A 466 -20.34 16.83 7.79
C HIS A 466 -21.72 17.33 7.36
N GLY A 467 -22.79 16.84 7.99
CA GLY A 467 -24.19 17.16 7.67
C GLY A 467 -24.83 16.20 6.66
N PRO A 468 -26.12 16.42 6.33
CA PRO A 468 -26.86 15.59 5.40
C PRO A 468 -26.29 15.67 3.98
N ARG A 469 -26.21 14.53 3.29
CA ARG A 469 -25.64 14.43 1.94
C ARG A 469 -26.50 13.54 1.05
N THR A 470 -26.74 14.00 -0.15
CA THR A 470 -27.44 13.22 -1.17
C THR A 470 -26.52 12.16 -1.77
N CYS A 471 -27.01 10.94 -1.90
CA CYS A 471 -26.35 9.81 -2.55
C CYS A 471 -27.34 8.97 -3.34
N LEU A 472 -26.85 7.98 -4.08
CA LEU A 472 -27.65 6.90 -4.64
C LEU A 472 -27.46 5.66 -3.76
N GLN A 473 -28.58 5.03 -3.37
CA GLN A 473 -28.59 3.90 -2.44
C GLN A 473 -29.40 2.75 -3.00
N ALA A 474 -28.89 1.54 -2.90
CA ALA A 474 -29.63 0.31 -3.13
C ALA A 474 -29.59 -0.53 -1.84
N THR A 475 -30.76 -1.04 -1.45
CA THR A 475 -30.93 -1.85 -0.24
C THR A 475 -31.47 -3.22 -0.61
N VAL A 476 -30.93 -4.26 0.01
CA VAL A 476 -31.43 -5.65 -0.08
C VAL A 476 -31.90 -6.07 1.30
N GLU A 477 -33.20 -6.32 1.43
CA GLU A 477 -33.76 -6.86 2.66
C GLU A 477 -33.28 -8.29 2.90
N ARG A 478 -33.13 -8.66 4.18
CA ARG A 478 -32.63 -9.99 4.58
C ARG A 478 -33.42 -10.48 5.78
N THR A 479 -34.03 -11.63 5.65
CA THR A 479 -34.77 -12.26 6.74
C THR A 479 -33.93 -12.43 8.00
N GLY A 480 -34.37 -11.90 9.14
CA GLY A 480 -33.69 -12.01 10.44
C GLY A 480 -32.36 -11.26 10.56
N ARG A 481 -32.02 -10.35 9.64
CA ARG A 481 -30.74 -9.59 9.64
C ARG A 481 -30.93 -8.15 9.19
N LYS A 482 -30.01 -7.27 9.57
CA LYS A 482 -29.98 -5.89 9.08
C LYS A 482 -29.91 -5.86 7.55
N PRO A 483 -30.66 -4.96 6.88
CA PRO A 483 -30.60 -4.80 5.43
C PRO A 483 -29.18 -4.56 4.93
N LEU A 484 -28.90 -5.05 3.74
CA LEU A 484 -27.61 -4.79 3.08
C LEU A 484 -27.74 -3.53 2.23
N THR A 485 -26.97 -2.50 2.57
CA THR A 485 -27.07 -1.20 1.93
C THR A 485 -25.80 -0.87 1.18
N ALA A 486 -25.91 -0.51 -0.09
CA ALA A 486 -24.83 0.01 -0.91
C ALA A 486 -25.11 1.48 -1.26
N THR A 487 -24.08 2.33 -1.18
CA THR A 487 -24.20 3.76 -1.47
C THR A 487 -23.15 4.23 -2.47
N PHE A 488 -23.55 5.15 -3.36
CA PHE A 488 -22.68 5.90 -4.24
C PHE A 488 -22.83 7.40 -3.99
N GLY A 489 -21.73 8.11 -3.77
CA GLY A 489 -21.73 9.55 -3.43
C GLY A 489 -21.81 9.79 -1.91
N GLY A 490 -22.34 10.95 -1.51
CA GLY A 490 -22.46 11.33 -0.09
C GLY A 490 -21.14 11.68 0.60
N ILE A 491 -20.00 11.66 -0.10
CA ILE A 491 -18.68 11.97 0.45
C ILE A 491 -18.34 13.43 0.19
N PRO A 492 -18.02 14.25 1.24
CA PRO A 492 -17.63 15.63 1.04
C PRO A 492 -16.25 15.71 0.36
N LEU A 493 -16.17 16.47 -0.74
CA LEU A 493 -14.91 16.75 -1.44
C LEU A 493 -14.21 17.95 -0.79
N LYS A 494 -13.89 17.81 0.49
CA LYS A 494 -13.18 18.81 1.30
C LYS A 494 -11.84 18.26 1.76
N ARG A 495 -10.78 19.06 1.65
CA ARG A 495 -9.44 18.68 2.11
C ARG A 495 -9.46 18.26 3.57
N GLN A 496 -8.85 17.14 3.88
CA GLN A 496 -8.65 16.64 5.24
C GLN A 496 -7.14 16.51 5.50
N ARG A 497 -6.56 17.48 6.20
CA ARG A 497 -5.11 17.53 6.45
C ARG A 497 -4.59 16.32 7.24
N ASN A 498 -5.42 15.74 8.08
CA ASN A 498 -5.07 14.63 8.96
C ASN A 498 -5.57 13.27 8.42
N ALA A 499 -6.02 13.19 7.16
CA ALA A 499 -6.39 11.92 6.57
C ALA A 499 -5.22 10.94 6.62
N VAL A 500 -5.50 9.71 7.01
CA VAL A 500 -4.52 8.62 7.07
C VAL A 500 -5.01 7.48 6.20
N LEU A 501 -4.17 7.06 5.27
CA LEU A 501 -4.30 5.82 4.53
C LEU A 501 -3.00 5.06 4.74
N THR A 502 -3.07 3.98 5.47
CA THR A 502 -1.91 3.11 5.72
C THR A 502 -1.97 1.90 4.82
N ASP A 503 -0.83 1.40 4.39
CA ASP A 503 -0.73 0.22 3.51
C ASP A 503 -1.20 -1.05 4.22
N ARG A 504 -0.93 -1.11 5.50
CA ARG A 504 -1.39 -2.17 6.39
C ARG A 504 -2.20 -1.55 7.51
N GLN A 505 -3.51 -1.59 7.36
CA GLN A 505 -4.34 -1.40 8.53
C GLN A 505 -4.02 -2.52 9.52
N PRO A 506 -3.78 -2.21 10.81
CA PRO A 506 -3.85 -3.26 11.82
C PRO A 506 -5.22 -3.92 11.61
N PRO A 507 -5.27 -5.26 11.50
CA PRO A 507 -6.52 -5.94 11.21
C PRO A 507 -7.55 -5.48 12.24
N PRO A 508 -8.74 -5.03 11.81
CA PRO A 508 -9.79 -4.71 12.75
C PRO A 508 -10.15 -5.98 13.51
N GLY A 509 -9.75 -6.03 14.77
CA GLY A 509 -9.97 -7.16 15.67
C GLY A 509 -9.06 -8.37 15.37
N ILE A 510 -8.20 -8.66 16.28
CA ILE A 510 -7.42 -9.91 16.44
C ILE A 510 -8.33 -11.15 16.27
N ILE A 511 -9.62 -11.01 16.52
CA ILE A 511 -10.64 -12.05 16.65
C ILE A 511 -10.89 -12.89 15.38
N ARG A 512 -10.87 -12.31 14.17
CA ARG A 512 -11.22 -13.10 12.97
C ARG A 512 -10.07 -13.96 12.42
N ARG A 513 -8.82 -13.56 12.61
CA ARG A 513 -7.65 -14.33 12.14
C ARG A 513 -7.28 -15.45 13.11
N THR A 514 -7.48 -15.24 14.40
CA THR A 514 -7.36 -16.26 15.45
C THR A 514 -8.45 -17.33 15.36
N GLU A 515 -9.63 -17.00 14.88
CA GLU A 515 -10.76 -17.96 14.81
C GLU A 515 -10.43 -19.19 13.95
N LEU A 516 -9.86 -19.01 12.73
CA LEU A 516 -9.47 -20.15 11.90
C LEU A 516 -8.41 -21.00 12.57
N ILE A 517 -7.43 -20.37 13.22
CA ILE A 517 -6.34 -21.06 13.92
C ILE A 517 -6.90 -21.83 15.11
N GLN A 518 -7.77 -21.22 15.93
CA GLN A 518 -8.42 -21.88 17.07
C GLN A 518 -9.25 -23.10 16.61
N ARG A 519 -10.00 -22.97 15.51
CA ARG A 519 -10.77 -24.09 14.95
C ARG A 519 -9.87 -25.21 14.46
N LEU A 520 -8.75 -24.89 13.81
CA LEU A 520 -7.76 -25.86 13.35
C LEU A 520 -7.08 -26.57 14.53
N GLN A 521 -6.77 -25.81 15.61
CA GLN A 521 -6.17 -26.36 16.84
C GLN A 521 -7.15 -27.20 17.65
N ALA A 522 -8.45 -26.96 17.57
CA ALA A 522 -9.46 -27.74 18.25
C ALA A 522 -9.55 -29.20 17.73
N GLY A 523 -8.96 -29.49 16.56
CA GLY A 523 -8.89 -30.84 16.04
C GLY A 523 -10.25 -31.49 15.75
N ARG A 524 -11.32 -30.69 15.54
CA ARG A 524 -12.69 -31.20 15.32
C ARG A 524 -13.15 -30.93 13.91
N CYS A 525 -13.58 -31.98 13.21
CA CYS A 525 -14.20 -31.86 11.89
C CYS A 525 -15.57 -31.16 11.99
N GLU A 526 -15.79 -30.08 11.25
CA GLU A 526 -17.05 -29.33 11.27
C GLU A 526 -18.19 -30.00 10.48
N MET A 527 -17.91 -31.09 9.75
CA MET A 527 -18.88 -31.91 9.05
C MET A 527 -19.30 -33.15 9.84
N CYS A 528 -18.38 -34.05 10.10
CA CYS A 528 -18.67 -35.31 10.78
C CYS A 528 -18.39 -35.29 12.30
N GLN A 529 -17.97 -34.18 12.85
CA GLN A 529 -17.63 -33.96 14.29
C GLN A 529 -16.50 -34.86 14.82
N HIS A 530 -15.84 -35.65 13.98
CA HIS A 530 -14.70 -36.48 14.38
C HIS A 530 -13.58 -35.64 14.99
N LEU A 531 -12.99 -36.15 16.08
CA LEU A 531 -11.81 -35.56 16.73
C LEU A 531 -10.55 -36.23 16.19
N GLY A 532 -9.55 -35.47 15.80
CA GLY A 532 -8.28 -35.97 15.25
C GLY A 532 -7.61 -34.97 14.34
N GLU A 533 -6.85 -35.49 13.36
CA GLU A 533 -6.23 -34.66 12.35
C GLU A 533 -7.28 -33.99 11.46
N VAL A 534 -7.18 -32.65 11.37
CA VAL A 534 -8.07 -31.84 10.56
C VAL A 534 -7.27 -30.91 9.67
N GLU A 535 -7.88 -30.51 8.57
CA GLU A 535 -7.32 -29.56 7.62
C GLU A 535 -8.35 -28.49 7.22
N ALA A 536 -7.86 -27.38 6.73
CA ALA A 536 -8.70 -26.25 6.36
C ALA A 536 -9.09 -26.32 4.89
N HIS A 537 -10.37 -26.56 4.63
CA HIS A 537 -10.95 -26.42 3.29
C HIS A 537 -11.27 -24.96 2.98
N HIS A 538 -10.91 -24.49 1.77
CA HIS A 538 -11.09 -23.13 1.32
C HIS A 538 -11.84 -23.01 0.01
N VAL A 539 -12.69 -21.99 -0.11
CA VAL A 539 -13.34 -21.60 -1.38
C VAL A 539 -12.97 -20.19 -1.79
N ALA A 540 -12.82 -19.97 -3.10
CA ALA A 540 -12.46 -18.67 -3.65
C ALA A 540 -13.56 -17.62 -3.40
N LYS A 541 -14.83 -17.97 -3.64
CA LYS A 541 -16.00 -17.12 -3.43
C LYS A 541 -17.20 -17.95 -3.00
N LEU A 542 -17.92 -17.48 -1.95
CA LEU A 542 -19.17 -18.11 -1.51
C LEU A 542 -20.26 -18.07 -2.59
N ALA A 543 -20.31 -17.01 -3.40
CA ALA A 543 -21.26 -16.88 -4.50
C ALA A 543 -21.12 -17.98 -5.58
N HIS A 544 -20.00 -18.68 -5.66
CA HIS A 544 -19.79 -19.77 -6.60
C HIS A 544 -20.33 -21.12 -6.08
N LEU A 545 -20.76 -21.17 -4.82
CA LEU A 545 -21.28 -22.39 -4.19
C LEU A 545 -22.75 -22.65 -4.54
N SER A 546 -23.52 -21.63 -4.89
CA SER A 546 -24.89 -21.77 -5.34
C SER A 546 -24.97 -21.66 -6.86
N LYS A 547 -25.52 -22.68 -7.50
CA LYS A 547 -25.90 -22.62 -8.91
C LYS A 547 -27.42 -22.64 -9.02
N PRO A 548 -28.03 -21.76 -9.84
CA PRO A 548 -29.49 -21.79 -10.06
C PRO A 548 -29.94 -23.17 -10.53
N GLY A 549 -30.98 -23.71 -9.91
CA GLY A 549 -31.57 -24.99 -10.29
C GLY A 549 -30.82 -26.26 -9.83
N GLN A 550 -29.73 -26.12 -9.04
CA GLN A 550 -29.05 -27.29 -8.48
C GLN A 550 -29.07 -27.25 -6.94
N PRO A 551 -29.37 -28.37 -6.26
CA PRO A 551 -29.27 -28.47 -4.81
C PRO A 551 -27.81 -28.28 -4.38
N GLN A 552 -27.60 -27.53 -3.30
CA GLN A 552 -26.26 -27.34 -2.74
C GLN A 552 -25.86 -28.59 -1.96
N PRO A 553 -24.59 -29.05 -2.10
CA PRO A 553 -24.11 -30.11 -1.23
C PRO A 553 -24.02 -29.61 0.23
N PRO A 554 -24.16 -30.50 1.24
CA PRO A 554 -24.25 -30.13 2.66
C PRO A 554 -23.10 -29.24 3.17
N TRP A 555 -21.88 -29.46 2.67
CA TRP A 555 -20.73 -28.63 3.03
C TRP A 555 -20.84 -27.20 2.49
N ALA A 556 -21.35 -27.02 1.27
CA ALA A 556 -21.53 -25.72 0.65
C ALA A 556 -22.66 -24.94 1.33
N GLU A 557 -23.73 -25.64 1.72
CA GLU A 557 -24.82 -25.10 2.51
C GLU A 557 -24.33 -24.63 3.89
N LEU A 558 -23.50 -25.46 4.57
CA LEU A 558 -22.89 -25.11 5.85
C LEU A 558 -22.01 -23.87 5.75
N MET A 559 -21.17 -23.76 4.68
CA MET A 559 -20.33 -22.58 4.42
C MET A 559 -21.19 -21.33 4.17
N THR A 560 -22.25 -21.47 3.40
CA THR A 560 -23.18 -20.38 3.08
C THR A 560 -23.93 -19.93 4.32
N ARG A 561 -24.45 -20.85 5.14
CA ARG A 561 -25.12 -20.56 6.40
C ARG A 561 -24.20 -19.88 7.40
N LYS A 562 -22.98 -20.38 7.59
CA LYS A 562 -21.96 -19.77 8.46
C LYS A 562 -21.32 -18.51 7.86
N ARG A 563 -21.51 -18.22 6.56
CA ARG A 563 -20.85 -17.15 5.79
C ARG A 563 -19.33 -17.15 5.92
N ARG A 564 -18.75 -18.33 5.88
CA ARG A 564 -17.31 -18.52 5.97
C ARG A 564 -16.79 -19.14 4.68
N LYS A 565 -15.64 -18.65 4.20
CA LYS A 565 -14.92 -19.22 3.07
C LYS A 565 -14.06 -20.42 3.47
N THR A 566 -14.13 -20.85 4.73
CA THR A 566 -13.31 -21.93 5.29
C THR A 566 -14.15 -22.87 6.12
N LEU A 567 -13.89 -24.17 5.96
CA LEU A 567 -14.33 -25.24 6.87
C LEU A 567 -13.09 -25.95 7.41
N ILE A 568 -13.18 -26.44 8.65
CA ILE A 568 -12.20 -27.37 9.20
C ILE A 568 -12.80 -28.78 9.09
N VAL A 569 -12.10 -29.64 8.38
CA VAL A 569 -12.59 -30.97 8.03
C VAL A 569 -11.49 -32.02 8.21
N CYS A 570 -11.85 -33.27 8.53
CA CYS A 570 -10.90 -34.39 8.47
C CYS A 570 -10.58 -34.74 6.99
N ALA A 571 -9.53 -35.49 6.75
CA ALA A 571 -9.08 -35.84 5.38
C ALA A 571 -10.20 -36.49 4.57
N ASN A 572 -10.96 -37.43 5.15
CA ASN A 572 -12.07 -38.10 4.47
C ASN A 572 -13.15 -37.11 4.02
N CYS A 573 -13.58 -36.21 4.91
CA CYS A 573 -14.57 -35.18 4.53
C CYS A 573 -14.01 -34.21 3.49
N HIS A 574 -12.71 -33.91 3.52
CA HIS A 574 -12.06 -33.06 2.53
C HIS A 574 -12.02 -33.71 1.14
N ASP A 575 -11.68 -34.99 1.08
CA ASP A 575 -11.68 -35.76 -0.16
C ASP A 575 -13.09 -35.86 -0.76
N HIS A 576 -14.12 -36.07 0.07
CA HIS A 576 -15.51 -36.04 -0.39
C HIS A 576 -15.93 -34.69 -0.97
N ILE A 577 -15.47 -33.57 -0.39
CA ILE A 577 -15.73 -32.22 -0.94
C ILE A 577 -15.17 -32.09 -2.35
N HIS A 578 -13.96 -32.63 -2.60
CA HIS A 578 -13.28 -32.52 -3.90
C HIS A 578 -13.79 -33.51 -4.94
N HIS A 579 -14.15 -34.72 -4.54
CA HIS A 579 -14.57 -35.80 -5.47
C HIS A 579 -16.08 -35.83 -5.80
N ARG A 580 -16.86 -34.86 -5.32
CA ARG A 580 -18.31 -34.70 -5.60
C ARG A 580 -19.19 -35.91 -5.29
N GLN A 581 -18.82 -36.81 -4.38
CA GLN A 581 -19.71 -37.84 -3.91
C GLN A 581 -20.69 -37.30 -2.85
N PRO A 582 -21.99 -37.60 -2.95
CA PRO A 582 -22.96 -37.21 -1.92
C PRO A 582 -22.65 -38.02 -0.64
N THR A 583 -22.25 -37.36 0.41
CA THR A 583 -22.09 -37.98 1.73
C THR A 583 -23.42 -38.08 2.42
N ALA A 584 -23.83 -39.28 2.78
CA ALA A 584 -24.81 -39.50 3.85
C ALA A 584 -24.20 -38.99 5.17
N ILE A 585 -24.80 -37.98 5.77
CA ILE A 585 -24.46 -37.54 7.13
C ILE A 585 -24.93 -38.68 8.05
N PRO A 586 -24.10 -39.26 8.94
CA PRO A 586 -24.61 -40.16 9.95
C PRO A 586 -25.60 -39.40 10.81
N ASN A 587 -26.84 -39.86 10.87
CA ASN A 587 -27.81 -39.39 11.84
C ASN A 587 -27.23 -39.66 13.23
N THR A 588 -26.90 -38.61 13.95
CA THR A 588 -26.64 -38.70 15.39
C THR A 588 -27.99 -38.73 16.07
N GLU A 589 -28.37 -39.92 16.60
CA GLU A 589 -29.33 -40.04 17.69
C GLU A 589 -28.86 -39.31 18.93
#